data_5cce46cb842f7132301177ffa4b74d1f
#
_entry.id   5cce46cb842f7132301177ffa4b74d1f
#
_cell.length_a   1.000
_cell.length_b   1.000
_cell.length_c   1.000
_cell.angle_alpha   90.00
_cell.angle_beta   90.00
_cell.angle_gamma   90.00
#
_symmetry.space_group_name_H-M   'P 1'
#
loop_
_entity.id
_entity.type
_entity.pdbx_description
1 polymer ?
#
loop_
_entity_poly.entity_id
_entity_poly.type
_entity_poly.pdbx_seq_one_letter_code
_entity_poly.pdbx_strand_id
1 'polypeptide(L)'
;MTQDPYQQFKHLTPAEQDYVKRHPMHVPAIKRSRDLAFKEARRKFGINGHNDASDAFRHCFWSAILTRDIGYQYALAFTTAHETSPTNPPAERAMDLHDNAVGLEIGRQGGSDPSLSNACMAACKAGRLKVLK
;
A
#
# COMPACT_ATOMS: atom_id res chain seq x y z
N MET A 1 -12.23 16.10 2.44
CA MET A 1 -13.39 15.66 3.22
C MET A 1 -13.30 14.16 3.45
N THR A 2 -13.47 13.73 4.69
CA THR A 2 -13.37 12.32 5.06
C THR A 2 -14.71 11.63 4.84
N GLN A 3 -14.71 10.52 4.13
CA GLN A 3 -15.92 9.71 3.98
C GLN A 3 -16.22 9.01 5.30
N ASP A 4 -17.49 8.75 5.57
CA ASP A 4 -17.87 7.95 6.73
C ASP A 4 -17.43 6.49 6.52
N PRO A 5 -17.37 5.69 7.60
CA PRO A 5 -16.87 4.31 7.50
C PRO A 5 -17.64 3.44 6.51
N TYR A 6 -18.94 3.64 6.39
CA TYR A 6 -19.76 2.86 5.45
C TYR A 6 -19.39 3.17 4.00
N GLN A 7 -19.20 4.48 3.68
CA GLN A 7 -18.80 4.88 2.34
C GLN A 7 -17.40 4.38 2.01
N GLN A 8 -16.48 4.44 2.96
CA GLN A 8 -15.13 3.91 2.78
C GLN A 8 -15.18 2.41 2.48
N PHE A 9 -16.00 1.67 3.22
CA PHE A 9 -16.15 0.23 3.02
C PHE A 9 -16.67 -0.09 1.61
N LYS A 10 -17.64 0.67 1.11
CA LYS A 10 -18.22 0.45 -0.22
C LYS A 10 -17.21 0.63 -1.35
N HIS A 11 -16.14 1.41 -1.13
CA HIS A 11 -15.12 1.63 -2.16
C HIS A 11 -14.04 0.54 -2.17
N LEU A 12 -14.09 -0.39 -1.22
CA LEU A 12 -13.15 -1.50 -1.20
C LEU A 12 -13.54 -2.54 -2.28
N THR A 13 -12.56 -3.31 -2.75
CA THR A 13 -12.86 -4.46 -3.61
C THR A 13 -13.66 -5.48 -2.80
N PRO A 14 -14.41 -6.38 -3.47
CA PRO A 14 -15.10 -7.45 -2.75
C PRO A 14 -14.17 -8.28 -1.85
N ALA A 15 -12.94 -8.55 -2.31
CA ALA A 15 -11.97 -9.30 -1.51
C ALA A 15 -11.51 -8.50 -0.29
N GLU A 16 -11.32 -7.19 -0.43
CA GLU A 16 -10.99 -6.33 0.70
C GLU A 16 -12.15 -6.25 1.70
N GLN A 17 -13.38 -6.16 1.20
CA GLN A 17 -14.56 -6.15 2.07
C GLN A 17 -14.65 -7.43 2.89
N ASP A 18 -14.39 -8.57 2.25
CA ASP A 18 -14.37 -9.86 2.93
C ASP A 18 -13.29 -9.90 4.01
N TYR A 19 -12.09 -9.40 3.67
CA TYR A 19 -10.99 -9.32 4.64
C TYR A 19 -11.38 -8.50 5.88
N VAL A 20 -11.96 -7.31 5.65
CA VAL A 20 -12.33 -6.40 6.74
C VAL A 20 -13.40 -7.03 7.63
N LYS A 21 -14.36 -7.76 7.04
CA LYS A 21 -15.39 -8.45 7.81
C LYS A 21 -14.78 -9.53 8.71
N ARG A 22 -13.76 -10.22 8.24
CA ARG A 22 -13.09 -11.28 9.01
C ARG A 22 -12.12 -10.72 10.04
N HIS A 23 -11.54 -9.55 9.78
CA HIS A 23 -10.48 -8.97 10.61
C HIS A 23 -10.78 -7.50 10.96
N PRO A 24 -11.92 -7.23 11.63
CA PRO A 24 -12.26 -5.84 11.94
C PRO A 24 -11.22 -5.15 12.82
N MET A 25 -10.45 -5.91 13.59
CA MET A 25 -9.41 -5.37 14.45
C MET A 25 -8.26 -4.76 13.65
N HIS A 26 -8.13 -5.07 12.36
CA HIS A 26 -7.07 -4.53 11.51
C HIS A 26 -7.46 -3.20 10.84
N VAL A 27 -8.73 -2.78 10.93
CA VAL A 27 -9.22 -1.58 10.25
C VAL A 27 -8.44 -0.32 10.62
N PRO A 28 -8.15 -0.05 11.91
CA PRO A 28 -7.36 1.14 12.24
C PRO A 28 -5.99 1.15 11.58
N ALA A 29 -5.29 0.01 11.55
CA ALA A 29 -3.97 -0.08 10.92
C ALA A 29 -4.08 0.10 9.40
N ILE A 30 -5.11 -0.45 8.78
CA ILE A 30 -5.35 -0.30 7.34
C ILE A 30 -5.56 1.17 6.99
N LYS A 31 -6.41 1.88 7.73
CA LYS A 31 -6.64 3.30 7.50
C LYS A 31 -5.39 4.13 7.71
N ARG A 32 -4.68 3.87 8.81
CA ARG A 32 -3.46 4.60 9.14
C ARG A 32 -2.40 4.43 8.05
N SER A 33 -2.19 3.20 7.60
CA SER A 33 -1.18 2.92 6.58
C SER A 33 -1.48 3.63 5.26
N ARG A 34 -2.76 3.66 4.87
CA ARG A 34 -3.20 4.34 3.66
C ARG A 34 -2.94 5.83 3.76
N ASP A 35 -3.38 6.44 4.86
CA ASP A 35 -3.24 7.89 5.04
C ASP A 35 -1.78 8.30 5.08
N LEU A 36 -0.94 7.54 5.78
CA LEU A 36 0.50 7.79 5.85
C LEU A 36 1.16 7.66 4.48
N ALA A 37 0.76 6.64 3.71
CA ALA A 37 1.35 6.41 2.40
C ALA A 37 1.06 7.57 1.44
N PHE A 38 -0.19 8.05 1.41
CA PHE A 38 -0.55 9.20 0.58
C PHE A 38 0.17 10.46 1.04
N LYS A 39 0.22 10.70 2.35
CA LYS A 39 0.88 11.89 2.90
C LYS A 39 2.39 11.89 2.59
N GLU A 40 3.04 10.75 2.79
CA GLU A 40 4.48 10.66 2.58
C GLU A 40 4.86 10.74 1.10
N ALA A 41 4.06 10.14 0.21
CA ALA A 41 4.30 10.24 -1.23
C ALA A 41 4.19 11.70 -1.68
N ARG A 42 3.18 12.42 -1.19
CA ARG A 42 3.04 13.84 -1.52
C ARG A 42 4.23 14.65 -0.98
N ARG A 43 4.70 14.34 0.23
CA ARG A 43 5.83 15.04 0.83
C ARG A 43 7.12 14.83 0.04
N LYS A 44 7.36 13.60 -0.42
CA LYS A 44 8.62 13.27 -1.10
C LYS A 44 8.60 13.62 -2.59
N PHE A 45 7.47 13.53 -3.26
CA PHE A 45 7.36 13.73 -4.71
C PHE A 45 6.59 14.99 -5.11
N GLY A 46 5.93 15.65 -4.16
CA GLY A 46 5.12 16.82 -4.45
C GLY A 46 3.73 16.51 -5.02
N ILE A 47 3.49 15.27 -5.42
CA ILE A 47 2.21 14.82 -5.98
C ILE A 47 1.90 13.41 -5.52
N ASN A 48 0.63 13.02 -5.70
CA ASN A 48 0.20 11.63 -5.65
C ASN A 48 -0.25 11.25 -7.07
N GLY A 49 0.70 10.77 -7.86
CA GLY A 49 0.44 10.43 -9.25
C GLY A 49 -0.11 9.03 -9.43
N HIS A 50 -0.26 8.63 -10.69
CA HIS A 50 -0.76 7.32 -11.09
C HIS A 50 0.25 6.67 -12.04
N ASN A 51 0.70 5.46 -11.72
CA ASN A 51 1.65 4.67 -12.51
C ASN A 51 3.06 5.28 -12.60
N ASP A 52 3.34 6.32 -11.83
CA ASP A 52 4.65 7.00 -11.80
C ASP A 52 5.43 6.59 -10.55
N ALA A 53 6.59 7.22 -10.34
CA ALA A 53 7.43 6.91 -9.18
C ALA A 53 6.74 7.17 -7.85
N SER A 54 5.89 8.19 -7.76
CA SER A 54 5.16 8.49 -6.53
C SER A 54 4.16 7.37 -6.20
N ASP A 55 3.53 6.80 -7.21
CA ASP A 55 2.60 5.67 -7.07
C ASP A 55 3.36 4.42 -6.63
N ALA A 56 4.49 4.15 -7.25
CA ALA A 56 5.35 3.00 -6.90
C ALA A 56 5.81 3.10 -5.44
N PHE A 57 6.30 4.26 -5.03
CA PHE A 57 6.71 4.50 -3.64
C PHE A 57 5.54 4.31 -2.69
N ARG A 58 4.38 4.85 -3.04
CA ARG A 58 3.19 4.79 -2.19
C ARG A 58 2.78 3.33 -1.92
N HIS A 59 2.76 2.48 -2.94
CA HIS A 59 2.44 1.06 -2.78
C HIS A 59 3.47 0.35 -1.90
N CYS A 60 4.74 0.65 -2.11
CA CYS A 60 5.82 0.07 -1.32
C CYS A 60 5.70 0.47 0.16
N PHE A 61 5.54 1.75 0.42
CA PHE A 61 5.46 2.27 1.79
C PHE A 61 4.20 1.79 2.52
N TRP A 62 3.06 1.81 1.83
CA TRP A 62 1.80 1.29 2.36
C TRP A 62 1.95 -0.16 2.81
N SER A 63 2.52 -0.99 1.94
CA SER A 63 2.71 -2.41 2.23
C SER A 63 3.70 -2.63 3.36
N ALA A 64 4.75 -1.81 3.45
CA ALA A 64 5.74 -1.89 4.51
C ALA A 64 5.12 -1.58 5.88
N ILE A 65 4.32 -0.51 5.96
CA ILE A 65 3.66 -0.14 7.21
C ILE A 65 2.69 -1.23 7.65
N LEU A 66 1.87 -1.73 6.71
CA LEU A 66 0.94 -2.81 7.02
C LEU A 66 1.66 -4.04 7.57
N THR A 67 2.76 -4.44 6.94
CA THR A 67 3.52 -5.60 7.38
C THR A 67 4.03 -5.41 8.80
N ARG A 68 4.59 -4.24 9.10
CA ARG A 68 5.07 -3.95 10.45
C ARG A 68 3.94 -3.99 11.48
N ASP A 69 2.76 -3.46 11.11
CA ASP A 69 1.67 -3.26 12.06
C ASP A 69 0.78 -4.48 12.25
N ILE A 70 0.51 -5.27 11.19
CA ILE A 70 -0.39 -6.43 11.31
C ILE A 70 0.27 -7.76 10.96
N GLY A 71 1.53 -7.74 10.52
CA GLY A 71 2.27 -8.95 10.19
C GLY A 71 2.22 -9.29 8.71
N TYR A 72 3.23 -10.05 8.27
CA TYR A 72 3.44 -10.34 6.84
C TYR A 72 2.25 -11.07 6.21
N GLN A 73 1.74 -12.11 6.87
CA GLN A 73 0.65 -12.93 6.30
C GLN A 73 -0.60 -12.10 6.06
N TYR A 74 -0.99 -11.29 7.03
CA TYR A 74 -2.18 -10.46 6.92
C TYR A 74 -1.98 -9.32 5.94
N ALA A 75 -0.80 -8.70 5.95
CA ALA A 75 -0.48 -7.63 5.00
C ALA A 75 -0.49 -8.16 3.57
N LEU A 76 0.11 -9.34 3.34
CA LEU A 76 0.08 -9.97 2.02
C LEU A 76 -1.35 -10.22 1.56
N ALA A 77 -2.19 -10.76 2.44
CA ALA A 77 -3.59 -11.04 2.10
C ALA A 77 -4.35 -9.76 1.73
N PHE A 78 -4.19 -8.70 2.53
CA PHE A 78 -4.93 -7.46 2.27
C PHE A 78 -4.43 -6.73 1.03
N THR A 79 -3.11 -6.61 0.86
CA THR A 79 -2.56 -5.91 -0.32
C THR A 79 -2.88 -6.66 -1.61
N THR A 80 -2.89 -8.00 -1.58
CA THR A 80 -3.29 -8.79 -2.74
C THR A 80 -4.77 -8.59 -3.03
N ALA A 81 -5.62 -8.58 -1.99
CA ALA A 81 -7.06 -8.33 -2.16
C ALA A 81 -7.32 -6.97 -2.81
N HIS A 82 -6.49 -5.97 -2.50
CA HIS A 82 -6.61 -4.64 -3.09
C HIS A 82 -6.43 -4.66 -4.61
N GLU A 83 -5.61 -5.58 -5.14
CA GLU A 83 -5.31 -5.65 -6.57
C GLU A 83 -6.28 -6.53 -7.37
N THR A 84 -7.37 -7.00 -6.76
CA THR A 84 -8.30 -7.92 -7.42
C THR A 84 -9.40 -7.24 -8.22
N SER A 85 -9.40 -5.91 -8.34
CA SER A 85 -10.43 -5.22 -9.10
C SER A 85 -10.48 -5.71 -10.54
N PRO A 86 -11.66 -6.10 -11.06
CA PRO A 86 -11.76 -6.60 -12.42
C PRO A 86 -11.49 -5.53 -13.48
N THR A 87 -11.54 -4.25 -13.10
CA THR A 87 -11.25 -3.14 -14.01
C THR A 87 -9.80 -2.71 -13.98
N ASN A 88 -8.96 -3.35 -13.17
CA ASN A 88 -7.54 -3.02 -13.05
C ASN A 88 -6.77 -3.59 -14.24
N PRO A 89 -6.18 -2.74 -15.12
CA PRO A 89 -5.43 -3.23 -16.27
C PRO A 89 -4.29 -4.17 -15.87
N PRO A 90 -4.01 -5.22 -16.65
CA PRO A 90 -2.97 -6.19 -16.28
C PRO A 90 -1.59 -5.59 -16.00
N ALA A 91 -1.16 -4.60 -16.78
CA ALA A 91 0.14 -3.96 -16.57
C ALA A 91 0.19 -3.20 -15.24
N GLU A 92 -0.90 -2.50 -14.90
CA GLU A 92 -0.98 -1.77 -13.64
C GLU A 92 -1.05 -2.73 -12.46
N ARG A 93 -1.79 -3.83 -12.60
CA ARG A 93 -1.82 -4.87 -11.57
C ARG A 93 -0.43 -5.45 -11.31
N ALA A 94 0.31 -5.75 -12.39
CA ALA A 94 1.66 -6.29 -12.27
C ALA A 94 2.59 -5.31 -11.57
N MET A 95 2.50 -4.02 -11.90
CA MET A 95 3.26 -2.98 -11.24
C MET A 95 2.96 -2.94 -9.76
N ASP A 96 1.68 -2.86 -9.41
CA ASP A 96 1.25 -2.70 -8.02
C ASP A 96 1.61 -3.92 -7.17
N LEU A 97 1.42 -5.14 -7.71
CA LEU A 97 1.80 -6.36 -7.02
C LEU A 97 3.31 -6.44 -6.78
N HIS A 98 4.10 -6.03 -7.77
CA HIS A 98 5.55 -6.00 -7.64
C HIS A 98 5.99 -5.03 -6.54
N ASP A 99 5.45 -3.82 -6.56
CA ASP A 99 5.83 -2.78 -5.62
C ASP A 99 5.33 -3.09 -4.21
N ASN A 100 4.15 -3.72 -4.11
CA ASN A 100 3.66 -4.24 -2.84
C ASN A 100 4.61 -5.30 -2.28
N ALA A 101 5.09 -6.21 -3.12
CA ALA A 101 5.99 -7.29 -2.69
C ALA A 101 7.30 -6.73 -2.11
N VAL A 102 7.86 -5.70 -2.74
CA VAL A 102 9.07 -5.05 -2.22
C VAL A 102 8.78 -4.44 -0.84
N GLY A 103 7.64 -3.76 -0.70
CA GLY A 103 7.24 -3.16 0.57
C GLY A 103 7.00 -4.18 1.66
N LEU A 104 6.36 -5.31 1.32
CA LEU A 104 6.12 -6.38 2.28
C LEU A 104 7.44 -6.88 2.87
N GLU A 105 8.46 -7.07 2.05
CA GLU A 105 9.77 -7.50 2.53
C GLU A 105 10.46 -6.44 3.39
N ILE A 106 10.37 -5.17 2.98
CA ILE A 106 10.91 -4.07 3.79
C ILE A 106 10.24 -4.04 5.16
N GLY A 107 8.93 -4.19 5.20
CA GLY A 107 8.18 -4.17 6.46
C GLY A 107 8.53 -5.31 7.41
N ARG A 108 8.98 -6.43 6.88
CA ARG A 108 9.41 -7.56 7.71
C ARG A 108 10.61 -7.22 8.58
N GLN A 109 11.41 -6.26 8.16
CA GLN A 109 12.55 -5.79 8.95
C GLN A 109 12.12 -4.96 10.14
N GLY A 110 10.88 -4.46 10.15
CA GLY A 110 10.38 -3.59 11.20
C GLY A 110 10.97 -2.19 11.12
N GLY A 111 10.73 -1.42 12.16
CA GLY A 111 11.28 -0.08 12.27
C GLY A 111 10.22 1.01 12.33
N SER A 112 10.69 2.25 12.47
CA SER A 112 9.81 3.42 12.55
C SER A 112 9.23 3.78 11.18
N ASP A 113 8.20 4.63 11.18
CA ASP A 113 7.65 5.15 9.92
C ASP A 113 8.74 5.81 9.07
N PRO A 114 9.61 6.71 9.62
CA PRO A 114 10.67 7.29 8.81
C PRO A 114 11.67 6.26 8.26
N SER A 115 12.02 5.24 9.04
CA SER A 115 12.97 4.24 8.55
C SER A 115 12.40 3.41 7.42
N LEU A 116 11.11 3.06 7.49
CA LEU A 116 10.43 2.35 6.41
C LEU A 116 10.31 3.24 5.16
N SER A 117 9.98 4.51 5.35
CA SER A 117 9.91 5.47 4.25
C SER A 117 11.27 5.58 3.54
N ASN A 118 12.36 5.69 4.31
CA ASN A 118 13.70 5.80 3.74
C ASN A 118 14.09 4.53 2.99
N ALA A 119 13.74 3.35 3.51
CA ALA A 119 14.02 2.09 2.84
C ALA A 119 13.24 1.98 1.51
N CYS A 120 11.98 2.40 1.49
CA CYS A 120 11.18 2.42 0.27
C CYS A 120 11.74 3.41 -0.74
N MET A 121 12.20 4.58 -0.29
CA MET A 121 12.81 5.56 -1.18
C MET A 121 14.12 5.06 -1.75
N ALA A 122 14.92 4.37 -0.94
CA ALA A 122 16.16 3.74 -1.41
C ALA A 122 15.86 2.67 -2.48
N ALA A 123 14.82 1.87 -2.28
CA ALA A 123 14.41 0.88 -3.29
C ALA A 123 13.98 1.56 -4.58
N CYS A 124 13.25 2.67 -4.49
CA CYS A 124 12.84 3.45 -5.65
C CYS A 124 14.05 3.97 -6.42
N LYS A 125 15.00 4.59 -5.73
CA LYS A 125 16.21 5.14 -6.35
C LYS A 125 17.10 4.06 -6.94
N ALA A 126 17.10 2.87 -6.37
CA ALA A 126 17.91 1.74 -6.86
C ALA A 126 17.27 1.01 -8.03
N GLY A 127 16.10 1.45 -8.49
CA GLY A 127 15.39 0.81 -9.60
C GLY A 127 14.72 -0.51 -9.24
N ARG A 128 14.49 -0.76 -7.96
CA ARG A 128 13.85 -1.99 -7.50
C ARG A 128 12.32 -1.95 -7.61
N LEU A 129 11.75 -0.77 -7.75
CA LEU A 129 10.31 -0.62 -7.94
C LEU A 129 9.98 -0.57 -9.42
N LYS A 130 8.79 -1.08 -9.77
CA LYS A 130 8.30 -1.05 -11.14
C LYS A 130 7.50 0.24 -11.35
N VAL A 131 7.77 0.93 -12.46
CA VAL A 131 7.12 2.20 -12.80
C VAL A 131 6.71 2.13 -14.26
N LEU A 132 5.46 2.53 -14.58
CA LEU A 132 4.94 2.50 -15.94
C LEU A 132 5.08 3.82 -16.68
N LYS A 133 5.31 4.91 -15.97
CA LYS A 133 5.49 6.24 -16.58
C LYS A 133 6.86 6.79 -16.33
#